data_8144883cacdc26d54c8e7873aeda4dee
#
_entry.id   8144883cacdc26d54c8e7873aeda4dee
#
_cell.length_a   1.000
_cell.length_b   1.000
_cell.length_c   1.000
_cell.angle_alpha   90.00
_cell.angle_beta   90.00
_cell.angle_gamma   90.00
#
_symmetry.space_group_name_H-M   'P 1'
#
loop_
_entity.id
_entity.type
_entity.pdbx_description
1 polymer ?
#
loop_
_entity_poly.entity_id
_entity_poly.type
_entity_poly.pdbx_seq_one_letter_code
_entity_poly.pdbx_strand_id
1 'polypeptide(L)'
;MSDSLSIFYLIDSLLQQKDLNASQLALRLSYNSNVLSTGRTLGIENFGISPGVSYYHKSGLYADISAFWSRNFDPSYYLTVASVGWMHDFSKHISVMAGYDRYFYAMDGDGYIPYKNSLSVTPAFDFKPFGICATYSFYFGDAYAHRIMPGVYALLEKRNFLKLNRVAITPSFFVLMGNETITELEYVAPKTVAEAIQNFRQFGTRYRLVEHNSNVFGIMNYAITIPLNVSHKNWGFSFSYTYNIPKALPGEPLTISESSYLAGSLTYFLGFKRNKLAL
;
A
#
# COMPACT_ATOMS: atom_id res chain seq x y z
N MET A 1 -1.36 2.65 -7.41
CA MET A 1 -2.28 1.52 -7.21
C MET A 1 -1.84 0.45 -6.20
N SER A 2 -0.65 0.51 -5.61
CA SER A 2 -0.17 -0.54 -4.70
C SER A 2 0.07 -0.07 -3.27
N ASP A 3 -0.42 1.10 -2.92
CA ASP A 3 0.06 1.89 -1.79
C ASP A 3 -0.17 1.27 -0.41
N SER A 4 -1.31 0.64 -0.19
CA SER A 4 -1.58 -0.05 1.06
C SER A 4 -0.99 -1.46 1.11
N LEU A 5 -0.87 -2.12 -0.04
CA LEU A 5 -0.41 -3.50 -0.12
C LEU A 5 1.07 -3.65 0.20
N SER A 6 1.93 -2.73 -0.27
CA SER A 6 3.37 -2.79 -0.01
C SER A 6 3.72 -2.62 1.46
N ILE A 7 3.02 -1.71 2.17
CA ILE A 7 3.22 -1.46 3.60
C ILE A 7 2.76 -2.66 4.44
N PHE A 8 1.58 -3.23 4.14
CA PHE A 8 1.09 -4.40 4.85
C PHE A 8 1.99 -5.63 4.63
N TYR A 9 2.48 -5.86 3.41
CA TYR A 9 3.43 -6.94 3.14
C TYR A 9 4.77 -6.74 3.85
N LEU A 10 5.24 -5.50 3.93
CA LEU A 10 6.47 -5.17 4.67
C LEU A 10 6.28 -5.40 6.18
N ILE A 11 5.18 -4.93 6.75
CA ILE A 11 4.84 -5.17 8.16
C ILE A 11 4.71 -6.68 8.42
N ASP A 12 4.02 -7.42 7.56
CA ASP A 12 3.87 -8.87 7.68
C ASP A 12 5.22 -9.59 7.59
N SER A 13 6.09 -9.21 6.66
CA SER A 13 7.41 -9.83 6.54
C SER A 13 8.30 -9.47 7.73
N LEU A 14 8.16 -8.29 8.32
CA LEU A 14 8.84 -7.88 9.54
C LEU A 14 8.38 -8.68 10.76
N LEU A 15 7.07 -8.87 10.91
CA LEU A 15 6.50 -9.68 11.98
C LEU A 15 6.89 -11.15 11.87
N GLN A 16 7.24 -11.63 10.67
CA GLN A 16 7.68 -13.00 10.40
C GLN A 16 9.19 -13.18 10.62
N GLN A 17 9.99 -12.11 10.68
CA GLN A 17 11.43 -12.21 10.86
C GLN A 17 11.81 -12.95 12.15
N LYS A 18 12.59 -13.99 11.99
CA LYS A 18 13.01 -14.88 13.08
C LYS A 18 14.17 -14.32 13.90
N ASP A 19 15.02 -13.49 13.28
CA ASP A 19 16.29 -13.05 13.87
C ASP A 19 16.72 -11.71 13.26
N LEU A 20 16.48 -10.61 13.95
CA LEU A 20 16.98 -9.27 13.55
C LEU A 20 18.51 -9.15 13.63
N ASN A 21 19.20 -10.15 14.21
CA ASN A 21 20.65 -10.13 14.40
C ASN A 21 21.45 -10.73 13.22
N ALA A 22 20.79 -11.30 12.22
CA ALA A 22 21.42 -11.90 11.05
C ALA A 22 20.81 -11.35 9.76
N SER A 23 21.67 -11.11 8.77
CA SER A 23 21.18 -10.77 7.44
C SER A 23 20.48 -11.96 6.80
N GLN A 24 19.40 -11.75 6.08
CA GLN A 24 18.60 -12.79 5.45
C GLN A 24 18.01 -12.36 4.12
N LEU A 25 17.83 -13.32 3.24
CA LEU A 25 17.09 -13.18 1.99
C LEU A 25 15.72 -13.83 2.17
N ALA A 26 14.67 -13.20 1.69
CA ALA A 26 13.32 -13.74 1.69
C ALA A 26 12.79 -13.84 0.25
N LEU A 27 12.30 -15.01 -0.11
CA LEU A 27 11.57 -15.24 -1.36
C LEU A 27 10.09 -15.30 -1.02
N ARG A 28 9.28 -14.46 -1.66
CA ARG A 28 7.86 -14.31 -1.35
C ARG A 28 7.00 -14.56 -2.58
N LEU A 29 5.89 -15.23 -2.38
CA LEU A 29 4.78 -15.30 -3.33
C LEU A 29 3.51 -14.88 -2.62
N SER A 30 2.84 -13.85 -3.13
CA SER A 30 1.61 -13.31 -2.55
C SER A 30 0.46 -13.40 -3.52
N TYR A 31 -0.74 -13.52 -2.96
CA TYR A 31 -2.02 -13.53 -3.65
C TYR A 31 -2.98 -12.57 -2.98
N ASN A 32 -3.74 -11.82 -3.77
CA ASN A 32 -4.87 -11.00 -3.33
C ASN A 32 -6.10 -11.35 -4.15
N SER A 33 -7.24 -11.56 -3.48
CA SER A 33 -8.51 -11.80 -4.17
C SER A 33 -9.05 -10.55 -4.86
N ASN A 34 -8.62 -9.37 -4.42
CA ASN A 34 -8.98 -8.09 -5.04
C ASN A 34 -7.84 -7.08 -4.92
N VAL A 35 -7.45 -6.49 -6.04
CA VAL A 35 -6.43 -5.44 -6.09
C VAL A 35 -7.11 -4.08 -6.02
N LEU A 36 -6.94 -3.39 -4.89
CA LEU A 36 -7.55 -2.10 -4.62
C LEU A 36 -6.52 -0.98 -4.65
N SER A 37 -6.92 0.18 -5.11
CA SER A 37 -6.18 1.42 -4.94
C SER A 37 -6.71 2.17 -3.71
N THR A 38 -5.83 2.51 -2.75
CA THR A 38 -6.17 3.29 -1.55
C THR A 38 -7.38 2.75 -0.75
N GLY A 39 -7.62 1.41 -0.81
CA GLY A 39 -8.79 0.80 -0.19
C GLY A 39 -10.11 1.08 -0.92
N ARG A 40 -10.07 1.68 -2.11
CA ARG A 40 -11.22 2.00 -2.93
C ARG A 40 -11.30 1.06 -4.12
N THR A 41 -12.47 0.53 -4.42
CA THR A 41 -12.73 -0.29 -5.60
C THR A 41 -13.62 0.46 -6.59
N LEU A 42 -13.35 0.28 -7.88
CA LEU A 42 -14.23 0.76 -8.96
C LEU A 42 -15.37 -0.24 -9.26
N GLY A 43 -15.60 -1.21 -8.36
CA GLY A 43 -16.63 -2.25 -8.54
C GLY A 43 -16.19 -3.43 -9.41
N ILE A 44 -14.91 -3.49 -9.81
CA ILE A 44 -14.32 -4.59 -10.56
C ILE A 44 -13.40 -5.38 -9.62
N GLU A 45 -13.75 -6.64 -9.36
CA GLU A 45 -12.91 -7.54 -8.57
C GLU A 45 -11.76 -8.06 -9.43
N ASN A 46 -10.54 -7.73 -9.02
CA ASN A 46 -9.32 -8.13 -9.71
C ASN A 46 -8.41 -8.90 -8.76
N PHE A 47 -8.23 -10.20 -9.00
CA PHE A 47 -7.20 -10.92 -8.25
C PHE A 47 -5.80 -10.54 -8.73
N GLY A 48 -4.84 -10.57 -7.81
CA GLY A 48 -3.45 -10.29 -8.12
C GLY A 48 -2.51 -11.33 -7.54
N ILE A 49 -1.43 -11.62 -8.27
CA ILE A 49 -0.31 -12.43 -7.83
C ILE A 49 0.93 -11.56 -7.81
N SER A 50 1.75 -11.68 -6.76
CA SER A 50 2.97 -10.90 -6.62
C SER A 50 4.11 -11.74 -6.05
N PRO A 51 5.02 -12.24 -6.90
CA PRO A 51 6.32 -12.71 -6.44
C PRO A 51 7.21 -11.55 -6.03
N GLY A 52 8.06 -11.77 -5.05
CA GLY A 52 8.99 -10.78 -4.54
C GLY A 52 10.24 -11.40 -3.93
N VAL A 53 11.31 -10.62 -3.91
CA VAL A 53 12.59 -10.97 -3.29
C VAL A 53 12.99 -9.80 -2.39
N SER A 54 13.25 -10.09 -1.12
CA SER A 54 13.64 -9.07 -0.14
C SER A 54 14.98 -9.47 0.49
N TYR A 55 15.86 -8.51 0.66
CA TYR A 55 17.08 -8.66 1.44
C TYR A 55 17.01 -7.78 2.68
N TYR A 56 17.21 -8.36 3.84
CA TYR A 56 17.24 -7.68 5.13
C TYR A 56 18.65 -7.76 5.70
N HIS A 57 19.26 -6.61 5.91
CA HIS A 57 20.58 -6.52 6.52
C HIS A 57 20.46 -6.36 8.03
N LYS A 58 21.40 -6.93 8.79
CA LYS A 58 21.45 -6.88 10.27
C LYS A 58 21.46 -5.45 10.87
N SER A 59 21.77 -4.41 10.08
CA SER A 59 21.71 -3.02 10.51
C SER A 59 20.31 -2.39 10.41
N GLY A 60 19.31 -3.20 9.99
CA GLY A 60 17.95 -2.74 9.73
C GLY A 60 17.72 -2.22 8.30
N LEU A 61 18.77 -2.10 7.47
CA LEU A 61 18.58 -1.77 6.05
C LEU A 61 17.89 -2.93 5.33
N TYR A 62 16.97 -2.61 4.42
CA TYR A 62 16.35 -3.60 3.55
C TYR A 62 16.28 -3.12 2.11
N ALA A 63 16.21 -4.07 1.20
CA ALA A 63 15.87 -3.85 -0.20
C ALA A 63 14.84 -4.92 -0.61
N ASP A 64 13.85 -4.54 -1.40
CA ASP A 64 12.79 -5.42 -1.92
C ASP A 64 12.57 -5.15 -3.40
N ILE A 65 12.27 -6.19 -4.15
CA ILE A 65 11.75 -6.08 -5.49
C ILE A 65 10.54 -7.01 -5.62
N SER A 66 9.42 -6.47 -6.04
CA SER A 66 8.15 -7.20 -6.19
C SER A 66 7.54 -6.89 -7.53
N ALA A 67 7.07 -7.91 -8.22
CA ALA A 67 6.38 -7.78 -9.49
C ALA A 67 4.91 -8.18 -9.34
N PHE A 68 4.01 -7.56 -10.09
CA PHE A 68 2.57 -7.68 -9.91
C PHE A 68 1.89 -8.08 -11.21
N TRP A 69 1.07 -9.12 -11.13
CA TRP A 69 0.23 -9.62 -12.21
C TRP A 69 -1.24 -9.63 -11.80
N SER A 70 -2.10 -9.22 -12.71
CA SER A 70 -3.53 -9.41 -12.60
C SER A 70 -4.14 -9.68 -13.96
N ARG A 71 -5.11 -10.62 -14.01
CA ARG A 71 -5.73 -11.08 -15.29
C ARG A 71 -6.46 -9.96 -16.04
N ASN A 72 -6.97 -8.98 -15.32
CA ASN A 72 -7.82 -7.94 -15.90
C ASN A 72 -7.04 -6.69 -16.34
N PHE A 73 -5.70 -6.74 -16.28
CA PHE A 73 -4.83 -5.73 -16.86
C PHE A 73 -4.28 -6.23 -18.21
N ASP A 74 -4.08 -5.32 -19.13
CA ASP A 74 -3.39 -5.57 -20.40
C ASP A 74 -2.19 -4.59 -20.52
N PRO A 75 -0.96 -5.10 -20.44
CA PRO A 75 -0.58 -6.50 -20.19
C PRO A 75 -0.89 -6.96 -18.76
N SER A 76 -1.12 -8.27 -18.59
CA SER A 76 -1.40 -8.87 -17.26
C SER A 76 -0.30 -8.59 -16.21
N TYR A 77 0.97 -8.52 -16.62
CA TYR A 77 2.05 -7.92 -15.85
C TYR A 77 1.94 -6.40 -15.97
N TYR A 78 1.66 -5.71 -14.85
CA TYR A 78 1.34 -4.29 -14.90
C TYR A 78 2.28 -3.40 -14.07
N LEU A 79 3.03 -3.98 -13.11
CA LEU A 79 3.82 -3.18 -12.19
C LEU A 79 5.00 -3.97 -11.62
N THR A 80 6.17 -3.34 -11.52
CA THR A 80 7.25 -3.73 -10.60
C THR A 80 7.49 -2.61 -9.62
N VAL A 81 7.66 -2.96 -8.35
CA VAL A 81 8.06 -2.05 -7.27
C VAL A 81 9.44 -2.44 -6.79
N ALA A 82 10.36 -1.49 -6.79
CA ALA A 82 11.66 -1.63 -6.14
C ALA A 82 11.69 -0.71 -4.92
N SER A 83 11.98 -1.30 -3.76
CA SER A 83 11.95 -0.63 -2.47
C SER A 83 13.31 -0.71 -1.78
N VAL A 84 13.70 0.35 -1.12
CA VAL A 84 14.82 0.37 -0.18
C VAL A 84 14.41 1.13 1.08
N GLY A 85 14.92 0.70 2.23
CA GLY A 85 14.57 1.41 3.45
C GLY A 85 15.37 0.94 4.65
N TRP A 86 14.96 1.44 5.80
CA TRP A 86 15.59 1.21 7.06
C TRP A 86 14.55 1.05 8.16
N MET A 87 14.81 0.11 9.07
CA MET A 87 14.00 -0.22 10.22
C MET A 87 14.86 -0.21 11.46
N HIS A 88 14.35 0.36 12.54
CA HIS A 88 15.07 0.41 13.79
C HIS A 88 14.15 0.38 15.00
N ASP A 89 14.49 -0.48 15.96
CA ASP A 89 13.86 -0.52 17.26
C ASP A 89 14.68 0.36 18.23
N PHE A 90 14.19 1.56 18.53
CA PHE A 90 14.81 2.45 19.51
C PHE A 90 14.67 1.92 20.94
N SER A 91 13.61 1.17 21.19
CA SER A 91 13.34 0.52 22.46
C SER A 91 12.39 -0.68 22.29
N LYS A 92 12.03 -1.34 23.38
CA LYS A 92 11.02 -2.41 23.39
C LYS A 92 9.61 -1.94 22.99
N HIS A 93 9.42 -0.63 22.99
CA HIS A 93 8.11 0.01 22.78
C HIS A 93 8.07 0.95 21.58
N ILE A 94 9.21 1.30 21.00
CA ILE A 94 9.30 2.31 19.95
C ILE A 94 10.10 1.74 18.80
N SER A 95 9.48 1.64 17.64
CA SER A 95 10.11 1.30 16.37
C SER A 95 9.80 2.34 15.30
N VAL A 96 10.68 2.46 14.33
CA VAL A 96 10.51 3.33 13.17
C VAL A 96 10.94 2.58 11.92
N MET A 97 10.14 2.67 10.89
CA MET A 97 10.47 2.24 9.54
C MET A 97 10.45 3.46 8.61
N ALA A 98 11.44 3.59 7.75
CA ALA A 98 11.49 4.57 6.67
C ALA A 98 11.84 3.87 5.36
N GLY A 99 11.19 4.27 4.26
CA GLY A 99 11.38 3.61 2.98
C GLY A 99 11.21 4.55 1.79
N TYR A 100 11.80 4.14 0.70
CA TYR A 100 11.63 4.72 -0.63
C TYR A 100 11.23 3.62 -1.59
N ASP A 101 10.17 3.86 -2.38
CA ASP A 101 9.68 2.96 -3.41
C ASP A 101 9.77 3.63 -4.77
N ARG A 102 10.17 2.85 -5.78
CA ARG A 102 10.13 3.20 -7.18
C ARG A 102 9.17 2.27 -7.91
N TYR A 103 8.21 2.85 -8.62
CA TYR A 103 7.18 2.14 -9.38
C TYR A 103 7.55 2.11 -10.85
N PHE A 104 7.66 0.92 -11.43
CA PHE A 104 7.90 0.68 -12.85
C PHE A 104 6.63 0.05 -13.43
N TYR A 105 5.85 0.85 -14.14
CA TYR A 105 4.62 0.40 -14.78
C TYR A 105 4.94 -0.19 -16.15
N ALA A 106 4.33 -1.34 -16.49
CA ALA A 106 4.54 -2.02 -17.76
C ALA A 106 3.65 -1.45 -18.88
N MET A 107 2.66 -0.62 -18.54
CA MET A 107 1.78 0.00 -19.51
C MET A 107 2.41 1.29 -20.05
N ASP A 108 2.81 1.27 -21.33
CA ASP A 108 3.19 2.46 -22.11
C ASP A 108 1.95 3.08 -22.81
N GLY A 109 0.74 2.82 -22.31
CA GLY A 109 -0.50 3.31 -22.88
C GLY A 109 -0.92 4.69 -22.38
N ASP A 110 -1.95 5.27 -22.98
CA ASP A 110 -2.52 6.60 -22.71
C ASP A 110 -3.08 6.80 -21.27
N GLY A 111 -2.75 5.88 -20.35
CA GLY A 111 -3.13 5.95 -18.96
C GLY A 111 -2.25 6.94 -18.18
N TYR A 112 -2.85 7.96 -17.59
CA TYR A 112 -2.17 8.90 -16.70
C TYR A 112 -1.73 8.16 -15.42
N ILE A 113 -0.40 8.07 -15.21
CA ILE A 113 0.24 7.46 -14.05
C ILE A 113 0.92 8.57 -13.23
N PRO A 114 0.22 9.16 -12.27
CA PRO A 114 0.70 10.36 -11.60
C PRO A 114 1.90 10.13 -10.69
N TYR A 115 2.02 8.92 -10.12
CA TYR A 115 3.02 8.66 -9.08
C TYR A 115 3.99 7.57 -9.53
N LYS A 116 5.28 7.91 -9.57
CA LYS A 116 6.37 7.01 -9.95
C LYS A 116 7.27 6.65 -8.77
N ASN A 117 7.15 7.39 -7.68
CA ASN A 117 7.98 7.24 -6.47
C ASN A 117 7.15 7.47 -5.22
N SER A 118 7.58 6.88 -4.09
CA SER A 118 7.10 7.26 -2.78
C SER A 118 8.22 7.27 -1.74
N LEU A 119 8.07 8.15 -0.75
CA LEU A 119 8.85 8.18 0.49
C LEU A 119 7.88 7.94 1.63
N SER A 120 8.21 7.04 2.54
CA SER A 120 7.36 6.72 3.68
C SER A 120 8.13 6.70 4.99
N VAL A 121 7.43 7.04 6.07
CA VAL A 121 7.91 6.88 7.45
C VAL A 121 6.78 6.36 8.32
N THR A 122 7.07 5.35 9.13
CA THR A 122 6.11 4.69 10.02
C THR A 122 6.71 4.55 11.42
N PRO A 123 6.48 5.50 12.33
CA PRO A 123 6.66 5.26 13.75
C PRO A 123 5.59 4.32 14.30
N ALA A 124 5.98 3.46 15.23
CA ALA A 124 5.08 2.57 15.96
C ALA A 124 5.42 2.53 17.44
N PHE A 125 4.37 2.36 18.27
CA PHE A 125 4.46 2.25 19.72
C PHE A 125 3.74 1.00 20.19
N ASP A 126 4.48 0.09 20.83
CA ASP A 126 4.00 -1.20 21.30
C ASP A 126 3.74 -1.19 22.82
N PHE A 127 2.50 -1.48 23.20
CA PHE A 127 2.05 -1.63 24.60
C PHE A 127 1.37 -3.00 24.75
N LYS A 128 2.13 -4.06 24.60
CA LYS A 128 1.59 -5.43 24.53
C LYS A 128 0.39 -5.67 25.46
N PRO A 129 -0.73 -6.20 24.93
CA PRO A 129 -0.92 -6.73 23.57
C PRO A 129 -1.26 -5.69 22.50
N PHE A 130 -1.41 -4.42 22.84
CA PHE A 130 -1.83 -3.35 21.92
C PHE A 130 -0.64 -2.59 21.34
N GLY A 131 -0.87 -1.92 20.23
CA GLY A 131 0.06 -0.96 19.64
C GLY A 131 -0.67 0.08 18.81
N ILE A 132 0.02 1.18 18.55
CA ILE A 132 -0.42 2.26 17.67
C ILE A 132 0.70 2.54 16.67
N CYS A 133 0.33 2.90 15.46
CA CYS A 133 1.28 3.35 14.44
C CYS A 133 0.66 4.46 13.60
N ALA A 134 1.51 5.17 12.88
CA ALA A 134 1.06 6.14 11.90
C ALA A 134 2.04 6.12 10.72
N THR A 135 1.56 5.84 9.52
CA THR A 135 2.38 5.94 8.31
C THR A 135 2.11 7.26 7.63
N TYR A 136 3.16 8.01 7.34
CA TYR A 136 3.12 9.12 6.41
C TYR A 136 3.82 8.70 5.13
N SER A 137 3.17 8.94 3.98
CA SER A 137 3.72 8.65 2.65
C SER A 137 3.59 9.87 1.74
N PHE A 138 4.67 10.22 1.09
CA PHE A 138 4.73 11.26 0.07
C PHE A 138 4.96 10.61 -1.29
N TYR A 139 3.96 10.66 -2.16
CA TYR A 139 3.99 10.17 -3.53
C TYR A 139 4.35 11.28 -4.47
N PHE A 140 5.22 11.02 -5.45
CA PHE A 140 5.64 12.01 -6.42
C PHE A 140 6.01 11.39 -7.78
N GLY A 141 5.95 12.22 -8.81
CA GLY A 141 6.19 11.88 -10.21
C GLY A 141 5.68 13.00 -11.09
N ASP A 142 4.68 12.73 -11.91
CA ASP A 142 4.01 13.74 -12.74
C ASP A 142 3.01 14.58 -11.91
N ALA A 143 2.55 14.01 -10.79
CA ALA A 143 1.82 14.70 -9.74
C ALA A 143 2.39 14.32 -8.36
N TYR A 144 1.86 14.93 -7.30
CA TYR A 144 2.23 14.58 -5.93
C TYR A 144 0.98 14.35 -5.07
N ALA A 145 1.14 13.48 -4.07
CA ALA A 145 0.10 13.23 -3.08
C ALA A 145 0.72 12.94 -1.71
N HIS A 146 -0.01 13.34 -0.68
CA HIS A 146 0.28 13.04 0.71
C HIS A 146 -0.75 12.04 1.23
N ARG A 147 -0.28 11.00 1.91
CA ARG A 147 -1.13 10.00 2.58
C ARG A 147 -0.68 9.89 4.04
N ILE A 148 -1.66 9.86 4.92
CA ILE A 148 -1.45 9.64 6.36
C ILE A 148 -2.34 8.47 6.75
N MET A 149 -1.76 7.46 7.39
CA MET A 149 -2.49 6.25 7.79
C MET A 149 -2.20 5.92 9.26
N PRO A 150 -2.86 6.59 10.21
CA PRO A 150 -2.84 6.18 11.60
C PRO A 150 -3.62 4.88 11.79
N GLY A 151 -3.15 4.07 12.74
CA GLY A 151 -3.78 2.81 13.06
C GLY A 151 -3.52 2.33 14.47
N VAL A 152 -4.38 1.44 14.91
CA VAL A 152 -4.28 0.70 16.16
C VAL A 152 -4.31 -0.79 15.86
N TYR A 153 -3.59 -1.58 16.63
CA TYR A 153 -3.56 -3.02 16.48
C TYR A 153 -3.43 -3.73 17.83
N ALA A 154 -3.78 -5.04 17.82
CA ALA A 154 -3.53 -5.92 18.96
C ALA A 154 -2.71 -7.11 18.46
N LEU A 155 -1.57 -7.38 19.11
CA LEU A 155 -0.72 -8.53 18.80
C LEU A 155 -0.99 -9.67 19.77
N LEU A 156 -1.67 -10.71 19.28
CA LEU A 156 -1.96 -11.96 19.98
C LEU A 156 -1.04 -13.05 19.44
N GLU A 157 0.04 -13.36 20.13
CA GLU A 157 1.02 -14.33 19.66
C GLU A 157 1.18 -15.51 20.61
N LYS A 158 1.41 -16.70 20.03
CA LYS A 158 1.82 -17.90 20.74
C LYS A 158 3.01 -18.52 20.04
N ARG A 159 4.08 -18.77 20.81
CA ARG A 159 5.30 -19.41 20.32
C ARG A 159 5.30 -20.91 20.68
N ASN A 160 5.96 -21.72 19.83
CA ASN A 160 6.08 -23.15 20.01
C ASN A 160 4.73 -23.87 20.16
N PHE A 161 3.74 -23.46 19.36
CA PHE A 161 2.39 -24.04 19.37
C PHE A 161 2.24 -25.07 18.24
N LEU A 162 1.82 -26.31 18.56
CA LEU A 162 1.62 -27.40 17.59
C LEU A 162 2.82 -27.63 16.63
N LYS A 163 4.05 -27.59 17.16
CA LYS A 163 5.31 -27.69 16.39
C LYS A 163 5.59 -26.49 15.46
N LEU A 164 4.76 -25.46 15.48
CA LEU A 164 4.99 -24.21 14.78
C LEU A 164 5.87 -23.31 15.64
N ASN A 165 6.77 -22.56 15.02
CA ASN A 165 7.66 -21.65 15.74
C ASN A 165 6.88 -20.49 16.35
N ARG A 166 5.91 -19.97 15.60
CA ARG A 166 5.06 -18.84 16.00
C ARG A 166 3.74 -18.89 15.27
N VAL A 167 2.67 -18.55 15.99
CA VAL A 167 1.35 -18.21 15.44
C VAL A 167 0.95 -16.88 16.03
N ALA A 168 0.58 -15.93 15.19
CA ALA A 168 0.17 -14.61 15.61
C ALA A 168 -1.07 -14.14 14.84
N ILE A 169 -2.01 -13.51 15.55
CA ILE A 169 -3.16 -12.81 14.96
C ILE A 169 -3.00 -11.34 15.37
N THR A 170 -3.12 -10.43 14.39
CA THR A 170 -2.90 -9.00 14.63
C THR A 170 -4.09 -8.18 14.11
N PRO A 171 -5.29 -8.29 14.73
CA PRO A 171 -6.41 -7.44 14.34
C PRO A 171 -6.02 -5.98 14.43
N SER A 172 -6.36 -5.21 13.40
CA SER A 172 -5.97 -3.81 13.26
C SER A 172 -7.07 -2.98 12.62
N PHE A 173 -7.09 -1.71 12.98
CA PHE A 173 -7.95 -0.69 12.39
C PHE A 173 -7.09 0.47 11.93
N PHE A 174 -7.28 0.90 10.68
CA PHE A 174 -6.56 2.00 10.05
C PHE A 174 -7.52 3.03 9.49
N VAL A 175 -7.10 4.29 9.52
CA VAL A 175 -7.77 5.39 8.84
C VAL A 175 -6.84 5.92 7.77
N LEU A 176 -7.21 5.82 6.51
CA LEU A 176 -6.45 6.41 5.42
C LEU A 176 -6.97 7.81 5.14
N MET A 177 -6.09 8.79 5.26
CA MET A 177 -6.33 10.19 4.92
C MET A 177 -5.34 10.63 3.84
N GLY A 178 -5.76 11.53 2.99
CA GLY A 178 -4.85 12.05 1.96
C GLY A 178 -5.49 13.11 1.10
N ASN A 179 -4.67 13.66 0.22
CA ASN A 179 -5.13 14.59 -0.79
C ASN A 179 -5.30 13.89 -2.15
N GLU A 180 -6.28 14.36 -2.91
CA GLU A 180 -6.52 13.97 -4.30
C GLU A 180 -6.84 15.20 -5.11
N THR A 181 -6.46 15.20 -6.39
CA THR A 181 -6.88 16.24 -7.32
C THR A 181 -8.22 15.86 -7.91
N ILE A 182 -9.26 16.63 -7.59
CA ILE A 182 -10.61 16.46 -8.14
C ILE A 182 -10.76 17.42 -9.29
N THR A 183 -11.12 16.89 -10.46
CA THR A 183 -11.44 17.69 -11.65
C THR A 183 -12.95 17.85 -11.73
N GLU A 184 -13.42 19.07 -11.52
CA GLU A 184 -14.82 19.43 -11.71
C GLU A 184 -14.97 20.09 -13.09
N LEU A 185 -16.01 19.67 -13.82
CA LEU A 185 -16.37 20.26 -15.09
C LEU A 185 -17.46 21.32 -14.85
N GLU A 186 -17.11 22.59 -15.00
CA GLU A 186 -18.03 23.69 -14.81
C GLU A 186 -18.49 24.27 -16.17
N TYR A 187 -19.80 24.45 -16.32
CA TYR A 187 -20.36 25.17 -17.46
C TYR A 187 -20.30 26.66 -17.21
N VAL A 188 -19.34 27.33 -17.82
CA VAL A 188 -19.21 28.80 -17.72
C VAL A 188 -20.10 29.48 -18.76
N ALA A 189 -20.99 30.37 -18.28
CA ALA A 189 -21.86 31.17 -19.13
C ALA A 189 -21.02 32.19 -19.91
N PRO A 190 -21.34 32.42 -21.19
CA PRO A 190 -20.68 33.46 -22.00
C PRO A 190 -20.96 34.86 -21.44
N LYS A 191 -19.93 35.68 -21.36
CA LYS A 191 -20.04 37.07 -20.88
C LYS A 191 -20.60 38.02 -21.95
N THR A 192 -20.52 37.63 -23.23
CA THR A 192 -20.98 38.43 -24.38
C THR A 192 -21.70 37.55 -25.41
N VAL A 193 -22.56 38.17 -26.23
CA VAL A 193 -23.24 37.50 -27.34
C VAL A 193 -22.24 36.95 -28.36
N ALA A 194 -21.15 37.68 -28.60
CA ALA A 194 -20.08 37.23 -29.50
C ALA A 194 -19.39 35.96 -28.99
N GLU A 195 -19.11 35.86 -27.70
CA GLU A 195 -18.57 34.67 -27.04
C GLU A 195 -19.55 33.49 -27.11
N ALA A 196 -20.86 33.73 -26.91
CA ALA A 196 -21.89 32.71 -27.05
C ALA A 196 -21.95 32.13 -28.47
N ILE A 197 -21.82 32.98 -29.50
CA ILE A 197 -21.78 32.53 -30.90
C ILE A 197 -20.49 31.74 -31.18
N GLN A 198 -19.36 32.20 -30.66
CA GLN A 198 -18.08 31.49 -30.83
C GLN A 198 -18.09 30.12 -30.14
N ASN A 199 -18.58 30.05 -28.89
CA ASN A 199 -18.75 28.81 -28.16
C ASN A 199 -19.66 27.83 -28.91
N PHE A 200 -20.80 28.35 -29.45
CA PHE A 200 -21.72 27.52 -30.20
C PHE A 200 -21.09 26.96 -31.49
N ARG A 201 -20.28 27.76 -32.20
CA ARG A 201 -19.57 27.29 -33.40
C ARG A 201 -18.50 26.27 -33.08
N GLN A 202 -17.83 26.40 -31.93
CA GLN A 202 -16.67 25.55 -31.56
C GLN A 202 -17.09 24.30 -30.81
N PHE A 203 -18.10 24.37 -29.95
CA PHE A 203 -18.49 23.32 -29.01
C PHE A 203 -19.94 22.83 -29.17
N GLY A 204 -20.71 23.41 -30.07
CA GLY A 204 -22.12 23.07 -30.25
C GLY A 204 -23.05 23.55 -29.12
N THR A 205 -22.51 24.28 -28.13
CA THR A 205 -23.26 24.82 -26.98
C THR A 205 -22.86 26.26 -26.73
N ARG A 206 -23.75 27.03 -26.10
CA ARG A 206 -23.46 28.42 -25.71
C ARG A 206 -22.52 28.53 -24.53
N TYR A 207 -22.43 27.45 -23.73
CA TYR A 207 -21.61 27.37 -22.55
C TYR A 207 -20.25 26.78 -22.90
N ARG A 208 -19.21 27.27 -22.24
CA ARG A 208 -17.87 26.68 -22.31
C ARG A 208 -17.71 25.73 -21.13
N LEU A 209 -17.28 24.50 -21.40
CA LEU A 209 -16.87 23.54 -20.36
C LEU A 209 -15.45 23.91 -19.94
N VAL A 210 -15.27 24.21 -18.66
CA VAL A 210 -13.96 24.54 -18.07
C VAL A 210 -13.66 23.50 -17.00
N GLU A 211 -12.48 22.94 -17.07
CA GLU A 211 -11.98 22.05 -16.03
C GLU A 211 -11.43 22.88 -14.86
N HIS A 212 -11.98 22.65 -13.70
CA HIS A 212 -11.49 23.22 -12.45
C HIS A 212 -10.84 22.11 -11.61
N ASN A 213 -9.52 22.20 -11.43
CA ASN A 213 -8.76 21.24 -10.63
C ASN A 213 -8.61 21.78 -9.21
N SER A 214 -9.19 21.09 -8.25
CA SER A 214 -9.04 21.37 -6.82
C SER A 214 -8.28 20.24 -6.11
N ASN A 215 -7.31 20.59 -5.26
CA ASN A 215 -6.62 19.62 -4.41
C ASN A 215 -7.35 19.56 -3.07
N VAL A 216 -8.00 18.44 -2.80
CA VAL A 216 -8.84 18.23 -1.62
C VAL A 216 -8.23 17.21 -0.71
N PHE A 217 -8.09 17.54 0.58
CA PHE A 217 -7.62 16.64 1.61
C PHE A 217 -8.78 16.12 2.47
N GLY A 218 -8.80 14.82 2.77
CA GLY A 218 -9.84 14.25 3.62
C GLY A 218 -9.60 12.79 3.96
N ILE A 219 -10.56 12.21 4.67
CA ILE A 219 -10.57 10.77 4.95
C ILE A 219 -11.03 10.05 3.68
N MET A 220 -10.22 9.08 3.25
CA MET A 220 -10.44 8.31 2.02
C MET A 220 -10.98 6.92 2.30
N ASN A 221 -10.56 6.29 3.42
CA ASN A 221 -10.95 4.93 3.74
C ASN A 221 -10.78 4.62 5.24
N TYR A 222 -11.65 3.76 5.75
CA TYR A 222 -11.43 3.03 7.00
C TYR A 222 -11.17 1.57 6.64
N ALA A 223 -10.14 0.96 7.22
CA ALA A 223 -9.78 -0.43 6.97
C ALA A 223 -9.72 -1.22 8.27
N ILE A 224 -10.42 -2.36 8.31
CA ILE A 224 -10.30 -3.36 9.37
C ILE A 224 -9.57 -4.56 8.77
N THR A 225 -8.43 -4.94 9.33
CA THR A 225 -7.62 -6.06 8.83
C THR A 225 -7.35 -7.05 9.94
N ILE A 226 -7.49 -8.34 9.64
CA ILE A 226 -7.23 -9.43 10.59
C ILE A 226 -6.23 -10.39 9.93
N PRO A 227 -4.92 -10.15 10.06
CA PRO A 227 -3.90 -11.08 9.59
C PRO A 227 -3.65 -12.20 10.58
N LEU A 228 -3.50 -13.41 10.06
CA LEU A 228 -2.99 -14.60 10.72
C LEU A 228 -1.61 -14.92 10.15
N ASN A 229 -0.59 -14.86 10.98
CA ASN A 229 0.80 -15.13 10.63
C ASN A 229 1.27 -16.42 11.29
N VAL A 230 1.83 -17.33 10.51
CA VAL A 230 2.35 -18.61 10.98
C VAL A 230 3.78 -18.78 10.48
N SER A 231 4.70 -19.12 11.38
CA SER A 231 6.06 -19.47 10.99
C SER A 231 6.44 -20.89 11.40
N HIS A 232 7.07 -21.61 10.48
CA HIS A 232 7.62 -22.95 10.72
C HIS A 232 8.99 -23.09 10.05
N LYS A 233 10.03 -23.32 10.85
CA LYS A 233 11.42 -23.33 10.36
C LYS A 233 11.76 -22.06 9.58
N ASN A 234 12.02 -22.18 8.29
CA ASN A 234 12.35 -21.09 7.39
C ASN A 234 11.14 -20.60 6.58
N TRP A 235 9.96 -21.16 6.82
CA TRP A 235 8.73 -20.80 6.12
C TRP A 235 7.89 -19.84 6.96
N GLY A 236 7.37 -18.81 6.30
CA GLY A 236 6.34 -17.92 6.80
C GLY A 236 5.09 -18.02 5.93
N PHE A 237 3.94 -18.12 6.57
CA PHE A 237 2.62 -18.07 5.94
C PHE A 237 1.88 -16.89 6.54
N SER A 238 1.30 -16.07 5.70
CA SER A 238 0.37 -15.03 6.10
C SER A 238 -0.95 -15.22 5.38
N PHE A 239 -2.03 -15.01 6.10
CA PHE A 239 -3.37 -14.97 5.55
C PHE A 239 -4.13 -13.83 6.22
N SER A 240 -4.76 -12.96 5.45
CA SER A 240 -5.50 -11.84 6.01
C SER A 240 -6.84 -11.63 5.32
N TYR A 241 -7.79 -11.15 6.12
CA TYR A 241 -9.05 -10.59 5.64
C TYR A 241 -9.04 -9.09 5.92
N THR A 242 -9.35 -8.29 4.90
CA THR A 242 -9.49 -6.84 5.03
C THR A 242 -10.87 -6.40 4.58
N TYR A 243 -11.50 -5.57 5.39
CA TYR A 243 -12.76 -4.91 5.09
C TYR A 243 -12.54 -3.40 5.01
N ASN A 244 -12.97 -2.78 3.91
CA ASN A 244 -12.80 -1.37 3.60
C ASN A 244 -14.14 -0.65 3.60
N ILE A 245 -14.17 0.51 4.25
CA ILE A 245 -15.28 1.46 4.27
C ILE A 245 -14.78 2.75 3.63
N PRO A 246 -14.81 2.85 2.30
CA PRO A 246 -14.32 4.03 1.59
C PRO A 246 -15.20 5.23 1.84
N LYS A 247 -14.60 6.42 1.78
CA LYS A 247 -15.27 7.71 1.91
C LYS A 247 -14.98 8.55 0.68
N ALA A 248 -16.02 9.19 0.14
CA ALA A 248 -15.83 10.19 -0.89
C ALA A 248 -15.19 11.44 -0.30
N LEU A 249 -14.25 12.02 -1.03
CA LEU A 249 -13.69 13.33 -0.68
C LEU A 249 -14.70 14.43 -0.99
N PRO A 250 -14.62 15.60 -0.34
CA PRO A 250 -15.47 16.74 -0.67
C PRO A 250 -15.36 17.10 -2.15
N GLY A 251 -16.49 17.22 -2.85
CA GLY A 251 -16.55 17.47 -4.29
C GLY A 251 -16.39 16.24 -5.20
N GLU A 252 -16.12 15.06 -4.63
CA GLU A 252 -16.04 13.82 -5.40
C GLU A 252 -17.45 13.28 -5.69
N PRO A 253 -17.87 13.15 -6.97
CA PRO A 253 -19.23 12.78 -7.32
C PRO A 253 -19.52 11.29 -7.19
N LEU A 254 -18.53 10.49 -6.76
CA LEU A 254 -18.61 9.03 -6.75
C LEU A 254 -19.20 8.49 -5.45
N THR A 255 -20.21 7.63 -5.58
CA THR A 255 -20.62 6.72 -4.50
C THR A 255 -19.70 5.51 -4.52
N ILE A 256 -18.81 5.41 -3.54
CA ILE A 256 -17.84 4.32 -3.47
C ILE A 256 -18.39 3.24 -2.52
N SER A 257 -18.57 2.03 -3.04
CA SER A 257 -19.08 0.90 -2.27
C SER A 257 -18.04 0.34 -1.31
N GLU A 258 -18.50 -0.18 -0.19
CA GLU A 258 -17.69 -0.98 0.71
C GLU A 258 -17.14 -2.21 -0.02
N SER A 259 -15.96 -2.64 0.39
CA SER A 259 -15.28 -3.77 -0.26
C SER A 259 -14.53 -4.62 0.74
N SER A 260 -14.32 -5.87 0.41
CA SER A 260 -13.47 -6.75 1.19
C SER A 260 -12.57 -7.59 0.30
N TYR A 261 -11.46 -8.04 0.84
CA TYR A 261 -10.58 -8.96 0.13
C TYR A 261 -9.84 -9.90 1.09
N LEU A 262 -9.43 -11.03 0.53
CA LEU A 262 -8.55 -12.00 1.16
C LEU A 262 -7.16 -11.84 0.55
N ALA A 263 -6.14 -11.84 1.39
CA ALA A 263 -4.75 -11.89 0.94
C ALA A 263 -4.04 -13.07 1.59
N GLY A 264 -3.11 -13.66 0.85
CA GLY A 264 -2.28 -14.74 1.33
C GLY A 264 -0.85 -14.57 0.86
N SER A 265 0.14 -14.94 1.68
CA SER A 265 1.53 -14.98 1.25
C SER A 265 2.27 -16.18 1.80
N LEU A 266 3.19 -16.67 0.99
CA LEU A 266 4.16 -17.70 1.34
C LEU A 266 5.55 -17.09 1.22
N THR A 267 6.33 -17.14 2.29
CA THR A 267 7.69 -16.59 2.33
C THR A 267 8.68 -17.69 2.77
N TYR A 268 9.80 -17.77 2.06
CA TYR A 268 10.92 -18.63 2.45
C TYR A 268 12.13 -17.79 2.81
N PHE A 269 12.66 -17.97 4.02
CA PHE A 269 13.78 -17.21 4.56
C PHE A 269 15.09 -18.00 4.43
N LEU A 270 16.07 -17.41 3.76
CA LEU A 270 17.44 -17.87 3.63
C LEU A 270 18.33 -17.04 4.56
N GLY A 271 18.66 -17.59 5.74
CA GLY A 271 19.55 -16.92 6.68
C GLY A 271 21.02 -17.12 6.29
N PHE A 272 21.80 -16.07 6.30
CA PHE A 272 23.26 -16.13 6.14
C PHE A 272 23.88 -16.42 7.51
N LYS A 273 24.25 -17.70 7.76
CA LYS A 273 25.02 -18.08 8.94
C LYS A 273 26.37 -17.36 8.91
N ARG A 274 26.68 -16.65 9.96
CA ARG A 274 28.05 -16.16 10.21
C ARG A 274 28.94 -17.40 10.40
N ASN A 275 29.75 -17.77 9.40
CA ASN A 275 30.87 -18.66 9.64
C ASN A 275 31.71 -18.00 10.73
N LYS A 276 31.72 -18.59 11.94
CA LYS A 276 32.79 -18.33 12.90
C LYS A 276 34.06 -18.81 12.21
N LEU A 277 34.80 -17.91 11.56
CA LEU A 277 36.21 -18.17 11.31
C LEU A 277 36.82 -18.40 12.69
N ALA A 278 37.15 -19.67 12.96
CA ALA A 278 38.01 -20.02 14.06
C ALA A 278 39.35 -19.35 13.77
N LEU A 279 39.67 -18.31 14.54
CA LEU A 279 41.02 -17.81 14.74
C LEU A 279 41.63 -18.60 15.89
#